data_49d9d524ec2316fd76b9e25c376699aa
#
_entry.id   49d9d524ec2316fd76b9e25c376699aa
#
_cell.length_a   1.000
_cell.length_b   1.000
_cell.length_c   1.000
_cell.angle_alpha   90.00
_cell.angle_beta   90.00
_cell.angle_gamma   90.00
#
_symmetry.space_group_name_H-M   'P 1'
#
loop_
_entity.id
_entity.type
_entity.pdbx_description
1 polymer ?
#
loop_
_entity_poly.entity_id
_entity_poly.type
_entity_poly.pdbx_seq_one_letter_code
_entity_poly.pdbx_strand_id
1 'polypeptide(L)'
;IMKHRILALVLAGMLTAAATACGSTNSKTSKNADAKPTVAYKDMQVGETATDLKADLKILTNRTDLVDSDFQDYISEFNAMYPNITITYEGITDYDTDATTRLSSGDWGDICCIPTTVDKSELSNYFEKIGDYGDFKDTYEFADKQMFNNEVYGIPTMGNVSGVVYNKAVFEKAGITELPTDPETFLADLKLIQEKTDAIPLYTNYAAGWTLTAWDAYISGGATGDADFKNNKLVHSKDPFAKHDDMTGPFAVYDTLYEAVKQGLTEEDPTTTDWEGCKAQINEGNIGCMVLGSWAVPQMQAGGPNADDIA
;
A
#
# COMPACT_ATOMS: atom_id res chain seq x y z
N ILE A 1 8.94 -6.43 -20.24
CA ILE A 1 9.99 -5.49 -20.75
C ILE A 1 9.71 -4.08 -20.24
N MET A 2 8.46 -3.60 -20.27
CA MET A 2 8.12 -2.24 -19.84
C MET A 2 8.11 -2.07 -18.30
N LYS A 3 7.64 -3.09 -17.54
CA LYS A 3 7.61 -3.07 -16.07
C LYS A 3 9.01 -2.97 -15.44
N HIS A 4 9.97 -3.68 -15.98
CA HIS A 4 11.36 -3.71 -15.48
C HIS A 4 12.10 -2.39 -15.74
N ARG A 5 11.79 -1.69 -16.84
CA ARG A 5 12.38 -0.38 -17.12
C ARG A 5 11.91 0.71 -16.17
N ILE A 6 10.66 0.66 -15.73
CA ILE A 6 10.09 1.61 -14.76
C ILE A 6 10.77 1.44 -13.39
N LEU A 7 10.92 0.20 -12.91
CA LEU A 7 11.56 -0.04 -11.62
C LEU A 7 13.05 0.37 -11.61
N ALA A 8 13.78 0.07 -12.68
CA ALA A 8 15.18 0.49 -12.82
C ALA A 8 15.31 2.02 -12.90
N LEU A 9 14.37 2.73 -13.52
CA LEU A 9 14.33 4.20 -13.52
C LEU A 9 14.09 4.77 -12.12
N VAL A 10 13.18 4.19 -11.35
CA VAL A 10 12.91 4.62 -9.97
C VAL A 10 14.16 4.45 -9.11
N LEU A 11 14.81 3.28 -9.16
CA LEU A 11 16.03 3.03 -8.40
C LEU A 11 17.19 3.92 -8.84
N ALA A 12 17.40 4.11 -10.15
CA ALA A 12 18.44 4.98 -10.67
C ALA A 12 18.23 6.47 -10.32
N GLY A 13 16.97 6.92 -10.33
CA GLY A 13 16.62 8.30 -9.95
C GLY A 13 16.86 8.59 -8.46
N MET A 14 16.54 7.65 -7.60
CA MET A 14 16.75 7.78 -6.15
C MET A 14 18.22 7.77 -5.75
N LEU A 15 19.10 7.12 -6.55
CA LEU A 15 20.55 7.20 -6.35
C LEU A 15 21.12 8.61 -6.47
N THR A 16 20.47 9.50 -7.24
CA THR A 16 20.91 10.89 -7.35
C THR A 16 20.62 11.69 -6.07
N ALA A 17 19.59 11.31 -5.32
CA ALA A 17 19.20 11.97 -4.07
C ALA A 17 20.03 11.52 -2.87
N ALA A 18 20.36 10.22 -2.76
CA ALA A 18 21.14 9.68 -1.64
C ALA A 18 22.57 10.28 -1.55
N ALA A 19 23.14 10.74 -2.67
CA ALA A 19 24.44 11.39 -2.70
C ALA A 19 24.44 12.85 -2.17
N THR A 20 23.26 13.45 -1.93
CA THR A 20 23.13 14.85 -1.46
C THR A 20 22.89 14.98 0.05
N ALA A 21 22.50 13.91 0.76
CA ALA A 21 22.09 13.94 2.16
C ALA A 21 23.24 14.00 3.19
N CYS A 22 24.45 14.37 2.81
CA CYS A 22 25.55 14.58 3.75
C CYS A 22 25.62 16.02 4.29
N GLY A 23 24.67 16.37 5.14
CA GLY A 23 24.64 17.62 5.89
C GLY A 23 24.22 17.38 7.35
N SER A 24 25.24 17.09 8.22
CA SER A 24 25.25 17.16 9.69
C SER A 24 24.28 16.26 10.47
N THR A 25 24.74 15.11 10.95
CA THR A 25 25.03 14.79 12.36
C THR A 25 25.47 13.32 12.52
N ASN A 26 26.60 13.09 13.17
CA ASN A 26 27.19 11.86 13.68
C ASN A 26 26.37 10.55 13.63
N SER A 27 26.31 9.88 12.50
CA SER A 27 26.22 8.44 12.43
C SER A 27 27.32 7.93 11.50
N LYS A 28 27.86 6.75 11.79
CA LYS A 28 28.97 6.18 11.02
C LYS A 28 28.50 5.83 9.62
N THR A 29 28.44 6.80 8.74
CA THR A 29 28.08 6.69 7.34
C THR A 29 29.27 6.18 6.54
N SER A 30 29.03 5.26 5.63
CA SER A 30 29.96 4.78 4.62
C SER A 30 30.70 5.97 3.95
N LYS A 31 32.03 5.91 3.93
CA LYS A 31 32.91 7.00 3.47
C LYS A 31 33.09 7.07 1.96
N ASN A 32 32.07 6.85 1.14
CA ASN A 32 32.22 6.85 -0.32
C ASN A 32 31.14 7.61 -1.10
N ALA A 33 30.63 8.71 -0.56
CA ALA A 33 29.65 9.56 -1.25
C ALA A 33 30.30 10.82 -1.85
N ASP A 34 31.30 10.69 -2.70
CA ASP A 34 32.04 11.86 -3.25
C ASP A 34 31.62 12.30 -4.64
N ALA A 35 30.64 11.63 -5.28
CA ALA A 35 30.17 12.04 -6.61
C ALA A 35 28.67 12.34 -6.59
N LYS A 36 28.29 13.62 -6.48
CA LYS A 36 26.92 14.05 -6.79
C LYS A 36 26.64 13.75 -8.25
N PRO A 37 25.57 13.00 -8.58
CA PRO A 37 25.12 12.90 -9.94
C PRO A 37 24.79 14.30 -10.48
N THR A 38 25.30 14.64 -11.61
CA THR A 38 25.09 15.94 -12.25
C THR A 38 23.88 15.95 -13.18
N VAL A 39 23.15 14.82 -13.26
CA VAL A 39 22.04 14.60 -14.19
C VAL A 39 20.73 14.60 -13.39
N ALA A 40 19.77 15.42 -13.82
CA ALA A 40 18.43 15.40 -13.21
C ALA A 40 17.69 14.10 -13.54
N TYR A 41 16.78 13.67 -12.66
CA TYR A 41 16.02 12.42 -12.82
C TYR A 41 15.39 12.28 -14.22
N LYS A 42 14.76 13.34 -14.73
CA LYS A 42 14.11 13.36 -16.06
C LYS A 42 15.07 13.12 -17.24
N ASP A 43 16.33 13.39 -17.03
CA ASP A 43 17.37 13.30 -18.08
C ASP A 43 18.19 12.01 -17.97
N MET A 44 17.85 11.15 -16.98
CA MET A 44 18.55 9.89 -16.77
C MET A 44 18.18 8.84 -17.80
N GLN A 45 19.19 8.15 -18.31
CA GLN A 45 19.06 7.00 -19.22
C GLN A 45 19.42 5.73 -18.43
N VAL A 46 18.45 4.82 -18.28
CA VAL A 46 18.67 3.55 -17.55
C VAL A 46 19.74 2.71 -18.24
N GLY A 47 20.74 2.28 -17.45
CA GLY A 47 21.88 1.49 -17.94
C GLY A 47 22.95 2.29 -18.70
N GLU A 48 22.80 3.63 -18.78
CA GLU A 48 23.77 4.51 -19.42
C GLU A 48 24.27 5.60 -18.48
N THR A 49 23.37 6.19 -17.66
CA THR A 49 23.71 7.26 -16.71
C THR A 49 24.18 6.66 -15.41
N ALA A 50 25.30 7.18 -14.90
CA ALA A 50 25.83 6.87 -13.54
C ALA A 50 26.15 5.37 -13.28
N THR A 51 26.53 4.62 -14.31
CA THR A 51 26.82 3.17 -14.23
C THR A 51 28.08 2.82 -13.42
N ASP A 52 28.92 3.80 -13.13
CA ASP A 52 30.15 3.68 -12.33
C ASP A 52 29.94 4.00 -10.84
N LEU A 53 28.74 4.45 -10.44
CA LEU A 53 28.41 4.72 -9.04
C LEU A 53 28.59 3.48 -8.18
N LYS A 54 29.06 3.71 -6.94
CA LYS A 54 29.21 2.71 -5.90
C LYS A 54 28.39 3.13 -4.70
N ALA A 55 27.48 2.26 -4.27
CA ALA A 55 26.66 2.50 -3.10
C ALA A 55 26.19 1.19 -2.48
N ASP A 56 25.93 1.23 -1.18
CA ASP A 56 25.18 0.21 -0.45
C ASP A 56 23.85 0.85 -0.06
N LEU A 57 22.74 0.38 -0.63
CA LEU A 57 21.42 0.95 -0.43
C LEU A 57 20.56 0.03 0.41
N LYS A 58 19.90 0.62 1.41
CA LYS A 58 18.86 -0.04 2.20
C LYS A 58 17.48 0.52 1.82
N ILE A 59 16.57 -0.37 1.46
CA ILE A 59 15.21 -0.03 1.05
C ILE A 59 14.22 -0.61 2.05
N LEU A 60 13.40 0.26 2.68
CA LEU A 60 12.28 -0.18 3.51
C LEU A 60 11.02 -0.35 2.66
N THR A 61 10.31 -1.43 2.89
CA THR A 61 9.10 -1.77 2.15
C THR A 61 8.03 -2.43 3.04
N ASN A 62 6.77 -2.22 2.70
CA ASN A 62 5.63 -2.95 3.26
C ASN A 62 5.35 -4.27 2.53
N ARG A 63 6.07 -4.57 1.45
CA ARG A 63 5.90 -5.79 0.66
C ARG A 63 6.80 -6.89 1.20
N THR A 64 6.47 -7.36 2.41
CA THR A 64 7.16 -8.47 3.08
C THR A 64 7.15 -9.75 2.24
N ASP A 65 6.09 -9.93 1.45
CA ASP A 65 5.89 -11.05 0.52
C ASP A 65 6.88 -11.09 -0.66
N LEU A 66 7.48 -9.96 -1.02
CA LEU A 66 8.37 -9.86 -2.19
C LEU A 66 9.86 -9.83 -1.84
N VAL A 67 10.23 -9.65 -0.57
CA VAL A 67 11.63 -9.43 -0.15
C VAL A 67 12.53 -10.57 -0.58
N ASP A 68 12.10 -11.82 -0.38
CA ASP A 68 12.87 -13.03 -0.69
C ASP A 68 12.49 -13.67 -2.04
N SER A 69 11.71 -12.97 -2.87
CA SER A 69 11.23 -13.43 -4.17
C SER A 69 11.48 -12.40 -5.27
N ASP A 70 10.45 -11.77 -5.81
CA ASP A 70 10.53 -10.86 -6.96
C ASP A 70 11.55 -9.71 -6.78
N PHE A 71 11.75 -9.25 -5.54
CA PHE A 71 12.74 -8.19 -5.27
C PHE A 71 14.18 -8.66 -5.47
N GLN A 72 14.46 -9.95 -5.30
CA GLN A 72 15.79 -10.53 -5.60
C GLN A 72 16.04 -10.56 -7.11
N ASP A 73 15.00 -10.86 -7.90
CA ASP A 73 15.08 -10.79 -9.36
C ASP A 73 15.30 -9.34 -9.83
N TYR A 74 14.58 -8.38 -9.23
CA TYR A 74 14.76 -6.96 -9.55
C TYR A 74 16.17 -6.45 -9.18
N ILE A 75 16.74 -6.88 -8.06
CA ILE A 75 18.14 -6.60 -7.72
C ILE A 75 19.07 -7.14 -8.79
N SER A 76 18.87 -8.39 -9.23
CA SER A 76 19.70 -9.04 -10.23
C SER A 76 19.65 -8.30 -11.57
N GLU A 77 18.46 -7.90 -12.01
CA GLU A 77 18.28 -7.11 -13.24
C GLU A 77 18.92 -5.72 -13.13
N PHE A 78 18.75 -5.06 -11.99
CA PHE A 78 19.35 -3.76 -11.76
C PHE A 78 20.89 -3.84 -11.73
N ASN A 79 21.45 -4.84 -11.06
CA ASN A 79 22.90 -5.03 -10.94
C ASN A 79 23.56 -5.44 -12.27
N ALA A 80 22.79 -5.98 -13.24
CA ALA A 80 23.31 -6.18 -14.58
C ALA A 80 23.68 -4.86 -15.28
N MET A 81 23.03 -3.76 -14.90
CA MET A 81 23.27 -2.41 -15.42
C MET A 81 24.16 -1.55 -14.47
N TYR A 82 24.05 -1.79 -13.16
CA TYR A 82 24.73 -1.04 -12.10
C TYR A 82 25.48 -1.99 -11.16
N PRO A 83 26.61 -2.60 -11.62
CA PRO A 83 27.23 -3.72 -10.92
C PRO A 83 27.94 -3.34 -9.60
N ASN A 84 28.11 -2.05 -9.33
CA ASN A 84 28.79 -1.56 -8.13
C ASN A 84 27.84 -1.10 -7.02
N ILE A 85 26.52 -1.35 -7.18
CA ILE A 85 25.52 -0.97 -6.21
C ILE A 85 24.97 -2.23 -5.54
N THR A 86 25.08 -2.27 -4.21
CA THR A 86 24.44 -3.31 -3.39
C THR A 86 23.08 -2.80 -2.94
N ILE A 87 22.04 -3.65 -3.02
CA ILE A 87 20.71 -3.32 -2.55
C ILE A 87 20.27 -4.35 -1.51
N THR A 88 19.75 -3.87 -0.38
CA THR A 88 19.15 -4.69 0.67
C THR A 88 17.73 -4.20 0.94
N TYR A 89 16.74 -5.09 0.83
CA TYR A 89 15.36 -4.81 1.23
C TYR A 89 15.13 -5.23 2.68
N GLU A 90 14.42 -4.40 3.42
CA GLU A 90 13.85 -4.73 4.73
C GLU A 90 12.33 -4.60 4.66
N GLY A 91 11.62 -5.73 4.83
CA GLY A 91 10.17 -5.78 4.91
C GLY A 91 9.67 -5.50 6.32
N ILE A 92 8.65 -4.66 6.45
CA ILE A 92 8.03 -4.28 7.73
C ILE A 92 6.53 -4.50 7.63
N THR A 93 5.94 -5.26 8.54
CA THR A 93 4.51 -5.59 8.54
C THR A 93 3.65 -4.41 9.03
N ASP A 94 3.98 -3.82 10.18
CA ASP A 94 3.32 -2.59 10.67
C ASP A 94 4.05 -1.34 10.12
N TYR A 95 3.99 -1.19 8.81
CA TYR A 95 4.85 -0.30 8.07
C TYR A 95 4.70 1.17 8.44
N ASP A 96 3.48 1.71 8.45
CA ASP A 96 3.27 3.14 8.66
C ASP A 96 3.75 3.58 10.06
N THR A 97 3.49 2.77 11.09
CA THR A 97 3.95 3.04 12.46
C THR A 97 5.47 2.98 12.58
N ASP A 98 6.06 1.89 12.12
CA ASP A 98 7.51 1.64 12.26
C ASP A 98 8.34 2.57 11.37
N ALA A 99 7.95 2.75 10.11
CA ALA A 99 8.67 3.63 9.20
C ALA A 99 8.61 5.09 9.66
N THR A 100 7.47 5.57 10.19
CA THR A 100 7.35 6.92 10.75
C THR A 100 8.27 7.11 11.97
N THR A 101 8.35 6.11 12.82
CA THR A 101 9.26 6.12 13.97
C THR A 101 10.71 6.18 13.52
N ARG A 102 11.09 5.41 12.52
CA ARG A 102 12.45 5.41 11.96
C ARG A 102 12.79 6.71 11.23
N LEU A 103 11.84 7.28 10.47
CA LEU A 103 12.02 8.61 9.85
C LEU A 103 12.35 9.66 10.91
N SER A 104 11.62 9.66 12.02
CA SER A 104 11.83 10.60 13.13
C SER A 104 13.18 10.43 13.82
N SER A 105 13.71 9.20 13.87
CA SER A 105 15.01 8.89 14.48
C SER A 105 16.19 9.01 13.50
N GLY A 106 15.93 9.11 12.19
CA GLY A 106 16.94 9.09 11.13
C GLY A 106 17.54 7.71 10.83
N ASP A 107 16.96 6.62 11.36
CA ASP A 107 17.43 5.23 11.15
C ASP A 107 16.48 4.46 10.22
N TRP A 108 16.33 4.94 9.00
CA TRP A 108 15.40 4.33 8.04
C TRP A 108 16.04 3.80 6.74
N GLY A 109 17.30 4.11 6.48
CA GLY A 109 18.02 3.69 5.28
C GLY A 109 18.07 4.79 4.23
N ASP A 110 17.99 4.41 2.95
CA ASP A 110 18.22 5.30 1.81
C ASP A 110 16.95 5.53 0.98
N ILE A 111 16.10 4.52 0.88
CA ILE A 111 14.86 4.53 0.09
C ILE A 111 13.74 3.88 0.91
N CYS A 112 12.53 4.40 0.82
CA CYS A 112 11.38 3.77 1.44
C CYS A 112 10.08 4.02 0.68
N CYS A 113 9.07 3.19 0.92
CA CYS A 113 7.68 3.56 0.64
C CYS A 113 7.31 4.69 1.60
N ILE A 114 7.00 5.88 1.09
CA ILE A 114 6.66 7.02 1.95
C ILE A 114 5.41 6.68 2.78
N PRO A 115 5.49 6.67 4.13
CA PRO A 115 4.34 6.33 4.98
C PRO A 115 3.18 7.30 4.76
N THR A 116 1.96 6.79 4.85
CA THR A 116 0.73 7.61 4.68
C THR A 116 0.54 8.65 5.80
N THR A 117 1.21 8.45 6.91
CA THR A 117 1.21 9.33 8.10
C THR A 117 2.08 10.57 7.95
N VAL A 118 2.97 10.62 6.93
CA VAL A 118 3.80 11.80 6.67
C VAL A 118 2.96 12.89 6.00
N ASP A 119 2.82 14.04 6.67
CA ASP A 119 2.15 15.18 6.07
C ASP A 119 2.94 15.68 4.84
N LYS A 120 2.22 16.09 3.79
CA LYS A 120 2.85 16.58 2.56
C LYS A 120 3.76 17.79 2.78
N SER A 121 3.41 18.65 3.72
CA SER A 121 4.22 19.81 4.09
C SER A 121 5.55 19.45 4.75
N GLU A 122 5.67 18.21 5.24
CA GLU A 122 6.87 17.69 5.91
C GLU A 122 7.75 16.83 4.99
N LEU A 123 7.33 16.56 3.76
CA LEU A 123 8.08 15.71 2.82
C LEU A 123 9.54 16.15 2.68
N SER A 124 9.79 17.43 2.57
CA SER A 124 11.15 17.99 2.45
C SER A 124 12.03 17.85 3.70
N ASN A 125 11.44 17.47 4.85
CA ASN A 125 12.21 17.22 6.08
C ASN A 125 12.87 15.84 6.06
N TYR A 126 12.34 14.90 5.27
CA TYR A 126 12.76 13.50 5.25
C TYR A 126 13.31 13.06 3.90
N PHE A 127 12.81 13.65 2.80
CA PHE A 127 13.08 13.16 1.45
C PHE A 127 13.67 14.23 0.58
N GLU A 128 14.57 13.82 -0.33
CA GLU A 128 15.11 14.69 -1.35
C GLU A 128 14.07 14.97 -2.46
N LYS A 129 14.07 16.19 -2.98
CA LYS A 129 13.32 16.55 -4.17
C LYS A 129 13.86 15.79 -5.39
N ILE A 130 12.97 15.09 -6.08
CA ILE A 130 13.32 14.35 -7.30
C ILE A 130 13.21 15.24 -8.55
N GLY A 131 12.28 16.19 -8.53
CA GLY A 131 12.06 17.14 -9.62
C GLY A 131 10.78 17.96 -9.43
N ASP A 132 10.39 18.73 -10.44
CA ASP A 132 9.15 19.47 -10.44
C ASP A 132 8.00 18.64 -11.03
N TYR A 133 6.76 18.84 -10.58
CA TYR A 133 5.59 18.07 -11.04
C TYR A 133 5.45 18.06 -12.58
N GLY A 134 5.79 19.17 -13.23
CA GLY A 134 5.78 19.25 -14.70
C GLY A 134 6.69 18.24 -15.41
N ASP A 135 7.72 17.73 -14.73
CA ASP A 135 8.65 16.75 -15.28
C ASP A 135 8.08 15.31 -15.22
N PHE A 136 7.03 15.08 -14.41
CA PHE A 136 6.50 13.74 -14.11
C PHE A 136 5.07 13.51 -14.59
N LYS A 137 4.22 14.54 -14.60
CA LYS A 137 2.76 14.42 -14.78
C LYS A 137 2.32 13.73 -16.07
N ASP A 138 3.12 13.82 -17.14
CA ASP A 138 2.80 13.22 -18.42
C ASP A 138 3.38 11.80 -18.59
N THR A 139 4.19 11.35 -17.61
CA THR A 139 4.89 10.05 -17.64
C THR A 139 4.38 9.11 -16.56
N TYR A 140 4.01 9.65 -15.40
CA TYR A 140 3.59 8.88 -14.23
C TYR A 140 2.18 9.23 -13.79
N GLU A 141 1.29 8.27 -13.82
CA GLU A 141 -0.01 8.40 -13.15
C GLU A 141 0.21 8.63 -11.65
N PHE A 142 -0.64 9.47 -11.04
CA PHE A 142 -0.57 9.79 -9.61
C PHE A 142 0.73 10.46 -9.12
N ALA A 143 1.50 11.09 -10.01
CA ALA A 143 2.74 11.81 -9.64
C ALA A 143 2.53 12.93 -8.62
N ASP A 144 1.28 13.41 -8.46
CA ASP A 144 0.85 14.40 -7.47
C ASP A 144 0.73 13.85 -6.04
N LYS A 145 0.77 12.53 -5.84
CA LYS A 145 0.48 11.93 -4.53
C LYS A 145 1.55 12.22 -3.49
N GLN A 146 2.81 12.28 -3.89
CA GLN A 146 3.93 12.66 -3.01
C GLN A 146 4.58 13.96 -3.51
N MET A 147 3.75 14.99 -3.61
CA MET A 147 4.11 16.33 -4.07
C MET A 147 3.69 17.39 -3.04
N PHE A 148 4.55 18.39 -2.85
CA PHE A 148 4.23 19.59 -2.11
C PHE A 148 4.85 20.83 -2.81
N ASN A 149 4.09 21.92 -2.94
CA ASN A 149 4.53 23.15 -3.61
C ASN A 149 5.14 22.93 -5.01
N ASN A 150 4.54 22.03 -5.81
CA ASN A 150 5.02 21.64 -7.14
C ASN A 150 6.33 20.84 -7.14
N GLU A 151 6.87 20.46 -6.01
CA GLU A 151 8.06 19.63 -5.85
C GLU A 151 7.66 18.18 -5.57
N VAL A 152 8.21 17.23 -6.33
CA VAL A 152 7.94 15.79 -6.22
C VAL A 152 9.02 15.14 -5.38
N TYR A 153 8.60 14.36 -4.38
CA TYR A 153 9.47 13.66 -3.42
C TYR A 153 9.38 12.13 -3.50
N GLY A 154 8.42 11.62 -4.25
CA GLY A 154 8.23 10.18 -4.43
C GLY A 154 7.59 9.83 -5.76
N ILE A 155 7.94 8.67 -6.29
CA ILE A 155 7.41 8.13 -7.55
C ILE A 155 6.42 7.02 -7.21
N PRO A 156 5.18 7.06 -7.74
CA PRO A 156 4.22 5.98 -7.58
C PRO A 156 4.69 4.73 -8.35
N THR A 157 4.67 3.60 -7.69
CA THR A 157 5.06 2.32 -8.30
C THR A 157 3.88 1.55 -8.85
N MET A 158 2.69 1.76 -8.28
CA MET A 158 1.44 1.14 -8.71
C MET A 158 0.22 1.93 -8.24
N GLY A 159 -0.92 1.72 -8.89
CA GLY A 159 -2.25 2.09 -8.40
C GLY A 159 -3.01 0.87 -7.90
N ASN A 160 -3.82 1.04 -6.86
CA ASN A 160 -4.68 0.00 -6.32
C ASN A 160 -6.14 0.43 -6.36
N VAL A 161 -7.02 -0.55 -6.48
CA VAL A 161 -8.47 -0.37 -6.33
C VAL A 161 -8.87 -0.95 -4.98
N SER A 162 -9.60 -0.19 -4.17
CA SER A 162 -10.19 -0.71 -2.93
C SER A 162 -11.39 -1.59 -3.26
N GLY A 163 -11.53 -2.70 -2.54
CA GLY A 163 -12.56 -3.67 -2.78
C GLY A 163 -12.69 -4.67 -1.64
N VAL A 164 -13.59 -5.62 -1.83
CA VAL A 164 -13.72 -6.79 -0.96
C VAL A 164 -12.97 -7.95 -1.62
N VAL A 165 -11.93 -8.43 -0.97
CA VAL A 165 -11.26 -9.66 -1.36
C VAL A 165 -12.01 -10.83 -0.75
N TYR A 166 -12.34 -11.85 -1.52
CA TYR A 166 -13.18 -12.94 -1.06
C TYR A 166 -12.76 -14.31 -1.62
N ASN A 167 -13.16 -15.36 -0.91
CA ASN A 167 -13.00 -16.74 -1.37
C ASN A 167 -14.26 -17.19 -2.12
N LYS A 168 -14.14 -17.43 -3.43
CA LYS A 168 -15.25 -17.83 -4.31
C LYS A 168 -15.92 -19.13 -3.89
N ALA A 169 -15.13 -20.12 -3.46
CA ALA A 169 -15.69 -21.41 -3.03
C ALA A 169 -16.52 -21.28 -1.76
N VAL A 170 -16.17 -20.39 -0.83
CA VAL A 170 -16.96 -20.07 0.35
C VAL A 170 -18.30 -19.41 -0.05
N PHE A 171 -18.26 -18.44 -0.95
CA PHE A 171 -19.46 -17.75 -1.46
C PHE A 171 -20.39 -18.73 -2.19
N GLU A 172 -19.82 -19.58 -3.04
CA GLU A 172 -20.59 -20.62 -3.75
C GLU A 172 -21.25 -21.61 -2.77
N LYS A 173 -20.49 -22.08 -1.76
CA LYS A 173 -21.00 -22.98 -0.71
C LYS A 173 -22.12 -22.32 0.10
N ALA A 174 -22.04 -21.01 0.33
CA ALA A 174 -23.10 -20.23 0.97
C ALA A 174 -24.31 -20.03 0.07
N GLY A 175 -24.21 -20.28 -1.24
CA GLY A 175 -25.27 -20.10 -2.23
C GLY A 175 -25.37 -18.66 -2.73
N ILE A 176 -24.30 -17.87 -2.58
CA ILE A 176 -24.20 -16.50 -3.08
C ILE A 176 -23.77 -16.59 -4.55
N THR A 177 -24.68 -16.18 -5.45
CA THR A 177 -24.50 -16.27 -6.91
C THR A 177 -24.22 -14.91 -7.56
N GLU A 178 -24.57 -13.85 -6.86
CA GLU A 178 -24.36 -12.47 -7.29
C GLU A 178 -23.62 -11.73 -6.17
N LEU A 179 -22.64 -10.92 -6.52
CA LEU A 179 -21.90 -10.16 -5.52
C LEU A 179 -22.73 -8.99 -5.02
N PRO A 180 -22.66 -8.66 -3.72
CA PRO A 180 -23.43 -7.59 -3.12
C PRO A 180 -23.02 -6.22 -3.67
N THR A 181 -23.99 -5.36 -3.94
CA THR A 181 -23.78 -4.01 -4.49
C THR A 181 -24.12 -2.90 -3.50
N ASP A 182 -24.63 -3.25 -2.33
CA ASP A 182 -25.01 -2.33 -1.26
C ASP A 182 -24.78 -2.96 0.12
N PRO A 183 -24.76 -2.14 1.21
CA PRO A 183 -24.51 -2.62 2.57
C PRO A 183 -25.53 -3.64 3.07
N GLU A 184 -26.80 -3.55 2.70
CA GLU A 184 -27.84 -4.47 3.16
C GLU A 184 -27.64 -5.88 2.59
N THR A 185 -27.41 -5.97 1.28
CA THR A 185 -27.10 -7.24 0.63
C THR A 185 -25.78 -7.81 1.09
N PHE A 186 -24.75 -6.98 1.33
CA PHE A 186 -23.49 -7.43 1.91
C PHE A 186 -23.67 -8.09 3.28
N LEU A 187 -24.39 -7.45 4.20
CA LEU A 187 -24.68 -8.01 5.52
C LEU A 187 -25.53 -9.30 5.44
N ALA A 188 -26.46 -9.38 4.49
CA ALA A 188 -27.25 -10.60 4.24
C ALA A 188 -26.37 -11.75 3.75
N ASP A 189 -25.42 -11.48 2.86
CA ASP A 189 -24.47 -12.48 2.37
C ASP A 189 -23.51 -12.98 3.47
N LEU A 190 -23.04 -12.10 4.33
CA LEU A 190 -22.27 -12.51 5.49
C LEU A 190 -23.04 -13.47 6.41
N LYS A 191 -24.34 -13.26 6.60
CA LYS A 191 -25.20 -14.20 7.33
C LYS A 191 -25.31 -15.56 6.63
N LEU A 192 -25.44 -15.56 5.30
CA LEU A 192 -25.49 -16.81 4.55
C LEU A 192 -24.19 -17.60 4.70
N ILE A 193 -23.03 -16.93 4.72
CA ILE A 193 -21.75 -17.57 4.97
C ILE A 193 -21.73 -18.18 6.38
N GLN A 194 -22.15 -17.43 7.41
CA GLN A 194 -22.22 -17.92 8.78
C GLN A 194 -23.15 -19.14 8.94
N GLU A 195 -24.29 -19.13 8.28
CA GLU A 195 -25.30 -20.18 8.41
C GLU A 195 -24.95 -21.47 7.67
N LYS A 196 -24.22 -21.37 6.56
CA LYS A 196 -24.00 -22.49 5.63
C LYS A 196 -22.58 -22.99 5.53
N THR A 197 -21.64 -22.29 6.17
CA THR A 197 -20.22 -22.65 6.14
C THR A 197 -19.62 -22.58 7.56
N ASP A 198 -18.40 -23.07 7.70
CA ASP A 198 -17.64 -22.93 8.94
C ASP A 198 -16.67 -21.74 8.88
N ALA A 199 -16.68 -20.98 7.78
CA ALA A 199 -15.81 -19.84 7.56
C ALA A 199 -16.22 -18.63 8.43
N ILE A 200 -15.25 -17.84 8.85
CA ILE A 200 -15.49 -16.49 9.39
C ILE A 200 -16.03 -15.64 8.24
N PRO A 201 -17.26 -15.10 8.32
CA PRO A 201 -17.85 -14.38 7.18
C PRO A 201 -17.02 -13.18 6.72
N LEU A 202 -16.70 -12.27 7.64
CA LEU A 202 -15.88 -11.09 7.42
C LEU A 202 -14.74 -11.08 8.43
N TYR A 203 -13.51 -11.07 7.93
CA TYR A 203 -12.34 -10.96 8.80
C TYR A 203 -11.83 -9.52 8.77
N THR A 204 -11.87 -8.85 9.93
CA THR A 204 -11.48 -7.43 10.02
C THR A 204 -9.98 -7.25 10.14
N ASN A 205 -9.29 -8.26 10.67
CA ASN A 205 -7.87 -8.21 11.04
C ASN A 205 -7.53 -7.01 11.94
N TYR A 206 -8.39 -6.78 12.92
CA TYR A 206 -8.39 -5.58 13.78
C TYR A 206 -7.04 -5.34 14.47
N ALA A 207 -6.37 -6.40 14.96
CA ALA A 207 -5.11 -6.25 15.69
C ALA A 207 -3.99 -5.61 14.85
N ALA A 208 -4.05 -5.73 13.52
CA ALA A 208 -3.12 -5.05 12.63
C ALA A 208 -3.34 -3.53 12.55
N GLY A 209 -4.51 -3.02 12.98
CA GLY A 209 -4.87 -1.61 13.02
C GLY A 209 -5.09 -0.98 11.63
N TRP A 210 -4.10 -1.02 10.76
CA TRP A 210 -4.13 -0.40 9.44
C TRP A 210 -5.25 -0.96 8.53
N THR A 211 -5.68 -2.20 8.71
CA THR A 211 -6.73 -2.83 7.90
C THR A 211 -8.06 -2.10 7.97
N LEU A 212 -8.35 -1.45 9.10
CA LEU A 212 -9.57 -0.65 9.25
C LEU A 212 -9.58 0.59 8.34
N THR A 213 -8.41 1.10 7.96
CA THR A 213 -8.32 2.24 7.04
C THR A 213 -8.78 1.91 5.61
N ALA A 214 -8.84 0.62 5.25
CA ALA A 214 -9.38 0.19 3.97
C ALA A 214 -10.86 0.56 3.80
N TRP A 215 -11.63 0.63 4.88
CA TRP A 215 -13.02 1.07 4.89
C TRP A 215 -13.17 2.54 4.50
N ASP A 216 -12.19 3.39 4.83
CA ASP A 216 -12.19 4.82 4.50
C ASP A 216 -12.24 5.11 3.00
N ALA A 217 -11.78 4.16 2.18
CA ALA A 217 -11.81 4.31 0.73
C ALA A 217 -13.24 4.42 0.17
N TYR A 218 -14.21 3.80 0.86
CA TYR A 218 -15.62 3.83 0.44
C TYR A 218 -16.31 5.16 0.75
N ILE A 219 -15.75 6.03 1.59
CA ILE A 219 -16.33 7.33 1.93
C ILE A 219 -16.46 8.24 0.70
N SER A 220 -15.59 8.09 -0.29
CA SER A 220 -15.68 8.84 -1.55
C SER A 220 -16.71 8.19 -2.50
N GLY A 221 -16.26 7.64 -3.61
CA GLY A 221 -17.11 7.12 -4.68
C GLY A 221 -18.18 6.13 -4.22
N GLY A 222 -17.85 5.21 -3.32
CA GLY A 222 -18.78 4.17 -2.86
C GLY A 222 -19.99 4.72 -2.11
N ALA A 223 -19.76 5.55 -1.09
CA ALA A 223 -20.81 6.01 -0.19
C ALA A 223 -21.49 7.32 -0.63
N THR A 224 -20.77 8.17 -1.38
CA THR A 224 -21.28 9.49 -1.77
C THR A 224 -21.47 9.66 -3.28
N GLY A 225 -20.98 8.73 -4.09
CA GLY A 225 -20.95 8.85 -5.54
C GLY A 225 -20.00 9.94 -6.05
N ASP A 226 -19.11 10.44 -5.21
CA ASP A 226 -18.25 11.60 -5.48
C ASP A 226 -16.78 11.26 -5.13
N ALA A 227 -15.96 11.06 -6.15
CA ALA A 227 -14.56 10.71 -5.98
C ALA A 227 -13.74 11.79 -5.23
N ASP A 228 -14.17 13.05 -5.31
CA ASP A 228 -13.50 14.16 -4.64
C ASP A 228 -13.98 14.40 -3.20
N PHE A 229 -15.01 13.66 -2.74
CA PHE A 229 -15.64 13.95 -1.46
C PHE A 229 -14.65 13.93 -0.30
N LYS A 230 -13.93 12.82 -0.10
CA LYS A 230 -13.01 12.63 1.02
C LYS A 230 -11.89 13.68 1.04
N ASN A 231 -11.30 13.94 -0.10
CA ASN A 231 -10.10 14.78 -0.19
C ASN A 231 -10.39 16.28 -0.25
N ASN A 232 -11.55 16.69 -0.75
CA ASN A 232 -11.83 18.10 -1.02
C ASN A 232 -13.10 18.64 -0.33
N LYS A 233 -14.13 17.78 -0.12
CA LYS A 233 -15.44 18.25 0.37
C LYS A 233 -15.72 17.89 1.82
N LEU A 234 -15.17 16.80 2.34
CA LEU A 234 -15.43 16.29 3.68
C LEU A 234 -15.21 17.36 4.75
N VAL A 235 -14.05 18.05 4.73
CA VAL A 235 -13.67 19.07 5.72
C VAL A 235 -14.54 20.34 5.68
N HIS A 236 -15.24 20.56 4.57
CA HIS A 236 -16.14 21.69 4.37
C HIS A 236 -17.61 21.31 4.53
N SER A 237 -17.91 20.03 4.68
CA SER A 237 -19.27 19.53 4.81
C SER A 237 -19.78 19.76 6.24
N LYS A 238 -21.05 20.20 6.33
CA LYS A 238 -21.74 20.26 7.61
C LYS A 238 -22.31 18.88 7.93
N ASP A 239 -21.88 18.31 9.06
CA ASP A 239 -22.35 17.00 9.51
C ASP A 239 -22.18 15.88 8.47
N PRO A 240 -20.95 15.66 7.98
CA PRO A 240 -20.71 14.72 6.86
C PRO A 240 -20.95 13.24 7.23
N PHE A 241 -21.04 12.92 8.54
CA PHE A 241 -21.33 11.59 9.07
C PHE A 241 -22.74 11.50 9.63
N ALA A 242 -23.68 12.33 9.18
CA ALA A 242 -25.08 12.14 9.53
C ALA A 242 -25.57 10.77 9.08
N LYS A 243 -26.36 10.09 9.92
CA LYS A 243 -27.00 8.83 9.56
C LYS A 243 -28.14 9.09 8.57
N HIS A 244 -28.13 8.35 7.47
CA HIS A 244 -29.19 8.35 6.47
C HIS A 244 -29.94 7.01 6.51
N ASP A 245 -31.28 7.04 6.42
CA ASP A 245 -32.11 5.84 6.51
C ASP A 245 -31.92 4.89 5.30
N ASP A 246 -31.45 5.42 4.17
CA ASP A 246 -31.15 4.67 2.94
C ASP A 246 -29.71 4.11 2.91
N MET A 247 -29.01 4.16 4.03
CA MET A 247 -27.61 3.70 4.17
C MET A 247 -26.66 4.34 3.13
N THR A 248 -26.88 5.58 2.75
CA THR A 248 -25.96 6.37 1.95
C THR A 248 -25.06 7.26 2.81
N GLY A 249 -24.01 7.82 2.21
CA GLY A 249 -23.07 8.73 2.86
C GLY A 249 -22.00 8.06 3.73
N PRO A 250 -21.06 8.84 4.24
CA PRO A 250 -19.90 8.33 4.98
C PRO A 250 -20.22 7.50 6.22
N PHE A 251 -21.32 7.83 6.92
CA PHE A 251 -21.72 7.07 8.12
C PHE A 251 -22.06 5.61 7.79
N ALA A 252 -22.68 5.34 6.65
CA ALA A 252 -23.07 4.00 6.24
C ALA A 252 -21.88 3.03 6.13
N VAL A 253 -20.69 3.53 5.79
CA VAL A 253 -19.46 2.73 5.71
C VAL A 253 -19.15 2.11 7.08
N TYR A 254 -19.12 2.93 8.12
CA TYR A 254 -18.83 2.47 9.49
C TYR A 254 -20.02 1.76 10.14
N ASP A 255 -21.26 2.15 9.81
CA ASP A 255 -22.47 1.47 10.28
C ASP A 255 -22.52 0.02 9.76
N THR A 256 -22.07 -0.21 8.52
CA THR A 256 -21.94 -1.57 7.96
C THR A 256 -20.95 -2.43 8.74
N LEU A 257 -19.75 -1.90 9.02
CA LEU A 257 -18.77 -2.60 9.85
C LEU A 257 -19.31 -2.85 11.27
N TYR A 258 -19.91 -1.84 11.89
CA TYR A 258 -20.51 -1.95 13.22
C TYR A 258 -21.61 -3.02 13.26
N GLU A 259 -22.51 -3.04 12.28
CA GLU A 259 -23.57 -4.04 12.22
C GLU A 259 -23.02 -5.44 11.96
N ALA A 260 -21.97 -5.60 11.17
CA ALA A 260 -21.31 -6.89 10.99
C ALA A 260 -20.78 -7.43 12.33
N VAL A 261 -20.05 -6.60 13.08
CA VAL A 261 -19.52 -6.97 14.41
C VAL A 261 -20.65 -7.27 15.40
N LYS A 262 -21.64 -6.39 15.48
CA LYS A 262 -22.79 -6.53 16.39
C LYS A 262 -23.61 -7.80 16.15
N GLN A 263 -23.70 -8.26 14.89
CA GLN A 263 -24.40 -9.47 14.52
C GLN A 263 -23.52 -10.73 14.64
N GLY A 264 -22.27 -10.62 15.07
CA GLY A 264 -21.34 -11.74 15.20
C GLY A 264 -20.90 -12.33 13.85
N LEU A 265 -20.81 -11.50 12.82
CA LEU A 265 -20.43 -11.90 11.46
C LEU A 265 -18.92 -11.74 11.20
N THR A 266 -18.16 -11.43 12.24
CA THR A 266 -16.70 -11.26 12.18
C THR A 266 -15.99 -12.29 13.04
N GLU A 267 -14.66 -12.24 13.07
CA GLU A 267 -13.85 -13.02 14.01
C GLU A 267 -14.28 -12.81 15.48
N GLU A 268 -14.22 -13.89 16.27
CA GLU A 268 -14.67 -13.86 17.67
C GLU A 268 -13.79 -12.97 18.57
N ASP A 269 -12.47 -13.07 18.41
CA ASP A 269 -11.51 -12.22 19.12
C ASP A 269 -10.67 -11.39 18.14
N PRO A 270 -11.07 -10.12 17.88
CA PRO A 270 -10.36 -9.26 16.94
C PRO A 270 -8.97 -8.82 17.43
N THR A 271 -8.64 -9.02 18.72
CA THR A 271 -7.35 -8.62 19.29
C THR A 271 -6.23 -9.64 19.06
N THR A 272 -6.58 -10.83 18.63
CA THR A 272 -5.64 -11.93 18.33
C THR A 272 -5.46 -12.20 16.84
N THR A 273 -5.93 -11.31 15.99
CA THR A 273 -5.81 -11.45 14.53
C THR A 273 -4.36 -11.32 14.05
N ASP A 274 -4.04 -12.01 12.96
CA ASP A 274 -2.70 -12.05 12.39
C ASP A 274 -2.76 -11.81 10.88
N TRP A 275 -2.07 -10.78 10.41
CA TRP A 275 -2.05 -10.41 8.99
C TRP A 275 -1.35 -11.47 8.13
N GLU A 276 -0.23 -11.99 8.57
CA GLU A 276 0.50 -12.98 7.78
C GLU A 276 -0.27 -14.31 7.72
N GLY A 277 -0.83 -14.75 8.85
CA GLY A 277 -1.64 -15.98 8.93
C GLY A 277 -2.97 -15.89 8.20
N CYS A 278 -3.60 -14.72 8.09
CA CYS A 278 -4.90 -14.60 7.42
C CYS A 278 -4.84 -14.90 5.92
N LYS A 279 -3.69 -14.72 5.28
CA LYS A 279 -3.48 -15.02 3.85
C LYS A 279 -3.71 -16.50 3.55
N ALA A 280 -3.17 -17.39 4.39
CA ALA A 280 -3.42 -18.82 4.29
C ALA A 280 -4.87 -19.15 4.63
N GLN A 281 -5.43 -18.55 5.67
CA GLN A 281 -6.80 -18.84 6.11
C GLN A 281 -7.85 -18.51 5.06
N ILE A 282 -7.75 -17.35 4.38
CA ILE A 282 -8.69 -17.03 3.30
C ILE A 282 -8.47 -17.93 2.09
N ASN A 283 -7.22 -18.29 1.77
CA ASN A 283 -6.92 -19.23 0.70
C ASN A 283 -7.54 -20.61 0.94
N GLU A 284 -7.48 -21.10 2.19
CA GLU A 284 -8.03 -22.40 2.60
C GLU A 284 -9.56 -22.37 2.78
N GLY A 285 -10.22 -21.22 2.68
CA GLY A 285 -11.66 -21.08 2.86
C GLY A 285 -12.12 -21.00 4.32
N ASN A 286 -11.21 -20.71 5.25
CA ASN A 286 -11.55 -20.46 6.65
C ASN A 286 -12.05 -19.02 6.89
N ILE A 287 -11.83 -18.13 5.94
CA ILE A 287 -12.33 -16.75 5.90
C ILE A 287 -13.12 -16.56 4.61
N GLY A 288 -14.31 -15.98 4.71
CA GLY A 288 -15.18 -15.67 3.58
C GLY A 288 -14.68 -14.46 2.79
N CYS A 289 -14.49 -13.34 3.46
CA CYS A 289 -14.02 -12.12 2.82
C CYS A 289 -13.31 -11.16 3.78
N MET A 290 -12.62 -10.17 3.18
CA MET A 290 -11.96 -9.04 3.86
C MET A 290 -12.11 -7.77 3.02
N VAL A 291 -12.32 -6.62 3.67
CA VAL A 291 -12.32 -5.31 3.02
C VAL A 291 -10.87 -4.83 2.92
N LEU A 292 -10.33 -4.79 1.72
CA LEU A 292 -8.91 -4.51 1.43
C LEU A 292 -8.77 -3.74 0.09
N GLY A 293 -7.94 -4.25 -0.79
CA GLY A 293 -7.71 -3.73 -2.14
C GLY A 293 -7.04 -4.75 -3.05
N SER A 294 -6.97 -4.42 -4.33
CA SER A 294 -6.42 -5.29 -5.39
C SER A 294 -5.00 -5.79 -5.12
N TRP A 295 -4.22 -5.07 -4.31
CA TRP A 295 -2.87 -5.45 -3.88
C TRP A 295 -2.83 -6.71 -3.01
N ALA A 296 -3.93 -7.02 -2.30
CA ALA A 296 -4.01 -8.16 -1.39
C ALA A 296 -4.31 -9.48 -2.14
N VAL A 297 -4.99 -9.42 -3.27
CA VAL A 297 -5.36 -10.61 -4.06
C VAL A 297 -4.15 -11.51 -4.35
N PRO A 298 -3.04 -11.04 -4.95
CA PRO A 298 -1.90 -11.91 -5.23
C PRO A 298 -1.25 -12.48 -3.96
N GLN A 299 -1.26 -11.74 -2.84
CA GLN A 299 -0.72 -12.25 -1.57
C GLN A 299 -1.56 -13.40 -1.03
N MET A 300 -2.88 -13.30 -1.10
CA MET A 300 -3.80 -14.33 -0.66
C MET A 300 -3.83 -15.53 -1.62
N GLN A 301 -3.66 -15.29 -2.91
CA GLN A 301 -3.45 -16.36 -3.89
C GLN A 301 -2.19 -17.18 -3.61
N ALA A 302 -1.10 -16.52 -3.23
CA ALA A 302 0.15 -17.15 -2.85
C ALA A 302 0.11 -17.84 -1.46
N GLY A 303 -0.90 -17.54 -0.65
CA GLY A 303 -1.04 -18.05 0.72
C GLY A 303 -1.32 -19.55 0.84
N GLY A 304 -1.63 -20.25 -0.27
CA GLY A 304 -1.95 -21.68 -0.25
C GLY A 304 -2.26 -22.26 -1.63
N PRO A 305 -2.77 -23.50 -1.69
CA PRO A 305 -2.98 -24.22 -2.95
C PRO A 305 -4.21 -23.75 -3.75
N ASN A 306 -5.11 -22.96 -3.16
CA ASN A 306 -6.40 -22.59 -3.75
C ASN A 306 -6.40 -21.18 -4.36
N ALA A 307 -5.33 -20.83 -5.07
CA ALA A 307 -5.16 -19.49 -5.67
C ALA A 307 -6.35 -19.07 -6.56
N ASP A 308 -6.92 -20.02 -7.29
CA ASP A 308 -8.04 -19.76 -8.20
C ASP A 308 -9.35 -19.40 -7.47
N ASP A 309 -9.45 -19.70 -6.18
CA ASP A 309 -10.62 -19.36 -5.37
C ASP A 309 -10.60 -17.92 -4.86
N ILE A 310 -9.49 -17.20 -4.97
CA ILE A 310 -9.35 -15.83 -4.47
C ILE A 310 -9.65 -14.81 -5.57
N ALA A 311 -10.52 -13.87 -5.28
CA ALA A 311 -10.87 -12.75 -6.17
C ALA A 311 -11.11 -11.45 -5.39
#